data_a517422df9e2f97f390a8f2ae21dc6c8
#
_entry.id   a517422df9e2f97f390a8f2ae21dc6c8
#
_cell.length_a   1.000
_cell.length_b   1.000
_cell.length_c   1.000
_cell.angle_alpha   90.00
_cell.angle_beta   90.00
_cell.angle_gamma   90.00
#
_symmetry.space_group_name_H-M   'P 1'
#
loop_
_entity.id
_entity.type
_entity.pdbx_description
1 polymer ?
#
loop_
_entity_poly.entity_id
_entity_poly.type
_entity_poly.pdbx_seq_one_letter_code
_entity_poly.pdbx_strand_id
1 'polypeptide(L)'
;LTLRRDFCKTLFATPAAAQQYAARTRGLPPLTIRSARVITTSPEGRYQWAFLKIETSEPGLYGIGSASNLFHCAAIAVDVEKNYAGFWKGKNPERIEDLWQSTNVRNYWRNSTIQNNILGALDMALWDIKGKRAGMPVYDLLGGKARDAVPLYAHADGRDMQQVEENVRKYMEQGYRHVRAQMGGYGGGGYIAPGKGSRPAGGFGGTAFDEDLYVDAIPKLFEHLRSKLGAEVKLLHDVHEHVSPNMAMELAKRLEPYRLFFVEDILPPEQIDWFRRIREITSTPMAMGELFTSPREYTPLISGRLIDFIRCRVSQIGGITAAKKIAGLCESFGVRTAWQEGGDNDPVNQLAAYHVDFSISSFGIQEENHFPPMVHEMMPGTAELKGGYLYGNDAPGLGIDLDEKIAAKNPLRDLTQGDDWTTGRSMDGSLIKP
;
A
#
# COMPACT_ATOMS: atom_id res chain seq x y z
N LEU A 1 -48.33 16.14 30.95
CA LEU A 1 -48.30 16.06 29.44
C LEU A 1 -47.57 17.24 28.80
N THR A 2 -47.29 18.32 29.51
CA THR A 2 -46.66 19.55 28.98
C THR A 2 -45.13 19.47 28.94
N LEU A 3 -44.51 18.72 29.85
CA LEU A 3 -43.03 18.56 29.92
C LEU A 3 -42.39 17.75 28.77
N ARG A 4 -43.15 16.91 28.04
CA ARG A 4 -42.63 16.13 26.92
C ARG A 4 -42.59 16.94 25.60
N ARG A 5 -43.33 18.02 25.47
CA ARG A 5 -43.37 18.86 24.23
C ARG A 5 -42.22 19.84 24.16
N ASP A 6 -41.66 20.27 25.30
CA ASP A 6 -40.56 21.22 25.33
C ASP A 6 -39.19 20.53 25.13
N PHE A 7 -39.07 19.25 25.55
CA PHE A 7 -37.86 18.47 25.35
C PHE A 7 -37.59 18.14 23.87
N CYS A 8 -38.64 17.96 23.05
CA CYS A 8 -38.48 17.73 21.62
C CYS A 8 -38.16 18.99 20.81
N LYS A 9 -38.45 20.18 21.31
CA LYS A 9 -38.14 21.45 20.64
C LYS A 9 -36.69 21.87 20.74
N THR A 10 -35.94 21.32 21.72
CA THR A 10 -34.51 21.60 21.92
C THR A 10 -33.60 20.70 21.09
N LEU A 11 -34.12 19.68 20.42
CA LEU A 11 -33.32 18.70 19.64
C LEU A 11 -33.11 19.03 18.16
N PHE A 12 -33.81 20.06 17.67
CA PHE A 12 -33.58 20.55 16.29
C PHE A 12 -32.86 21.90 16.34
N ALA A 13 -31.57 21.87 16.71
CA ALA A 13 -30.71 23.03 16.48
C ALA A 13 -30.74 23.35 14.97
N THR A 14 -31.01 24.60 14.63
CA THR A 14 -30.88 25.05 13.23
C THR A 14 -29.45 24.79 12.75
N PRO A 15 -29.21 24.57 11.46
CA PRO A 15 -27.86 24.40 10.93
C PRO A 15 -26.86 25.47 11.42
N ALA A 16 -27.33 26.71 11.58
CA ALA A 16 -26.57 27.83 12.11
C ALA A 16 -26.21 27.63 13.60
N ALA A 17 -27.13 27.12 14.43
CA ALA A 17 -26.87 26.87 15.84
C ALA A 17 -25.92 25.67 16.04
N ALA A 18 -26.02 24.62 15.24
CA ALA A 18 -25.08 23.50 15.23
C ALA A 18 -23.68 23.93 14.80
N GLN A 19 -23.58 24.82 13.80
CA GLN A 19 -22.33 25.39 13.34
C GLN A 19 -21.71 26.33 14.40
N GLN A 20 -22.52 27.12 15.09
CA GLN A 20 -22.07 28.00 16.16
C GLN A 20 -21.63 27.22 17.41
N TYR A 21 -22.30 26.10 17.73
CA TYR A 21 -21.89 25.19 18.79
C TYR A 21 -20.56 24.50 18.48
N ALA A 22 -20.40 24.02 17.25
CA ALA A 22 -19.14 23.42 16.80
C ALA A 22 -17.97 24.41 16.82
N ALA A 23 -18.19 25.67 16.43
CA ALA A 23 -17.20 26.72 16.53
C ALA A 23 -16.79 27.03 17.98
N ARG A 24 -17.76 27.04 18.91
CA ARG A 24 -17.50 27.26 20.34
C ARG A 24 -16.74 26.14 21.00
N THR A 25 -16.99 24.90 20.62
CA THR A 25 -16.32 23.72 21.22
C THR A 25 -14.88 23.54 20.73
N ARG A 26 -14.52 24.07 19.57
CA ARG A 26 -13.17 23.95 18.97
C ARG A 26 -12.31 25.20 19.13
N GLY A 27 -12.90 26.36 19.35
CA GLY A 27 -12.19 27.63 19.38
C GLY A 27 -11.55 28.06 18.06
N LEU A 28 -11.75 27.29 16.98
CA LEU A 28 -11.17 27.54 15.65
C LEU A 28 -12.24 28.02 14.67
N PRO A 29 -11.90 28.95 13.75
CA PRO A 29 -12.85 29.42 12.73
C PRO A 29 -13.23 28.31 11.75
N PRO A 30 -14.42 28.37 11.12
CA PRO A 30 -14.82 27.44 10.07
C PRO A 30 -13.79 27.39 8.93
N LEU A 31 -13.54 26.19 8.42
CA LEU A 31 -12.59 25.93 7.34
C LEU A 31 -13.31 25.40 6.11
N THR A 32 -12.89 25.83 4.91
CA THR A 32 -13.39 25.32 3.64
C THR A 32 -12.26 25.00 2.67
N ILE A 33 -12.46 24.04 1.80
CA ILE A 33 -11.56 23.76 0.68
C ILE A 33 -11.66 24.90 -0.33
N ARG A 34 -10.55 25.53 -0.65
CA ARG A 34 -10.43 26.63 -1.62
C ARG A 34 -10.16 26.09 -3.02
N SER A 35 -9.18 25.19 -3.12
CA SER A 35 -8.76 24.56 -4.37
C SER A 35 -8.21 23.16 -4.12
N ALA A 36 -8.21 22.35 -5.18
CA ALA A 36 -7.59 21.05 -5.23
C ALA A 36 -6.92 20.87 -6.60
N ARG A 37 -5.68 20.40 -6.63
CA ARG A 37 -4.95 20.11 -7.87
C ARG A 37 -3.99 18.95 -7.69
N VAL A 38 -3.65 18.27 -8.76
CA VAL A 38 -2.67 17.19 -8.76
C VAL A 38 -1.34 17.71 -9.30
N ILE A 39 -0.26 17.37 -8.61
CA ILE A 39 1.11 17.62 -9.00
C ILE A 39 1.69 16.27 -9.40
N THR A 40 2.14 16.14 -10.64
CA THR A 40 2.74 14.91 -11.16
C THR A 40 4.26 15.07 -11.31
N THR A 41 5.01 14.00 -11.04
CA THR A 41 6.46 14.03 -11.16
C THR A 41 7.01 12.62 -11.38
N SER A 42 8.20 12.52 -11.99
CA SER A 42 8.95 11.29 -12.19
C SER A 42 10.40 11.49 -11.75
N PRO A 43 10.67 11.44 -10.44
CA PRO A 43 12.02 11.63 -9.91
C PRO A 43 13.01 10.68 -10.58
N GLU A 44 14.14 11.23 -11.07
CA GLU A 44 15.19 10.50 -11.79
C GLU A 44 14.69 9.71 -13.03
N GLY A 45 13.47 10.01 -13.53
CA GLY A 45 12.84 9.23 -14.59
C GLY A 45 12.47 7.78 -14.21
N ARG A 46 12.60 7.44 -12.93
CA ARG A 46 12.39 6.08 -12.41
C ARG A 46 10.96 5.84 -11.94
N TYR A 47 10.40 6.82 -11.23
CA TYR A 47 9.08 6.71 -10.61
C TYR A 47 8.00 7.39 -11.46
N GLN A 48 6.74 7.11 -11.12
CA GLN A 48 5.58 7.81 -11.68
C GLN A 48 4.68 8.20 -10.50
N TRP A 49 4.74 9.45 -10.06
CA TRP A 49 4.03 9.90 -8.88
C TRP A 49 3.03 11.01 -9.16
N ALA A 50 1.96 11.00 -8.39
CA ALA A 50 0.90 11.99 -8.42
C ALA A 50 0.51 12.38 -6.99
N PHE A 51 0.57 13.66 -6.66
CA PHE A 51 0.23 14.20 -5.36
C PHE A 51 -0.96 15.13 -5.45
N LEU A 52 -2.02 14.85 -4.69
CA LEU A 52 -3.13 15.78 -4.54
C LEU A 52 -2.78 16.82 -3.48
N LYS A 53 -2.78 18.09 -3.87
CA LYS A 53 -2.69 19.23 -2.95
C LYS A 53 -4.04 19.88 -2.79
N ILE A 54 -4.50 20.00 -1.54
CA ILE A 54 -5.74 20.68 -1.16
C ILE A 54 -5.41 21.94 -0.37
N GLU A 55 -5.76 23.10 -0.90
CA GLU A 55 -5.62 24.38 -0.21
C GLU A 55 -6.92 24.75 0.51
N THR A 56 -6.81 25.37 1.67
CA THR A 56 -7.95 25.76 2.49
C THR A 56 -8.20 27.27 2.48
N SER A 57 -9.33 27.68 3.09
CA SER A 57 -9.64 29.10 3.33
C SER A 57 -8.69 29.77 4.34
N GLU A 58 -7.96 28.97 5.14
CA GLU A 58 -6.94 29.49 6.07
C GLU A 58 -5.63 29.64 5.29
N PRO A 59 -5.07 30.90 5.22
CA PRO A 59 -3.83 31.15 4.48
C PRO A 59 -2.67 30.28 4.96
N GLY A 60 -2.00 29.61 4.03
CA GLY A 60 -0.85 28.73 4.32
C GLY A 60 -1.21 27.34 4.82
N LEU A 61 -2.48 27.05 5.15
CA LEU A 61 -2.92 25.72 5.53
C LEU A 61 -3.37 24.94 4.31
N TYR A 62 -2.63 23.87 4.01
CA TYR A 62 -2.92 22.91 2.95
C TYR A 62 -2.54 21.50 3.39
N GLY A 63 -3.06 20.50 2.67
CA GLY A 63 -2.68 19.10 2.83
C GLY A 63 -2.25 18.47 1.53
N ILE A 64 -1.42 17.43 1.66
CA ILE A 64 -0.89 16.64 0.56
C ILE A 64 -1.32 15.18 0.75
N GLY A 65 -1.73 14.52 -0.35
CA GLY A 65 -2.04 13.09 -0.33
C GLY A 65 -1.49 12.39 -1.57
N SER A 66 -1.12 11.13 -1.44
CA SER A 66 -0.62 10.29 -2.52
C SER A 66 -1.76 9.77 -3.39
N ALA A 67 -1.66 9.99 -4.70
CA ALA A 67 -2.47 9.36 -5.74
C ALA A 67 -1.59 8.57 -6.73
N SER A 68 -0.38 8.23 -6.34
CA SER A 68 0.61 7.59 -7.20
C SER A 68 0.13 6.21 -7.65
N ASN A 69 0.17 6.01 -8.96
CA ASN A 69 -0.14 4.74 -9.60
C ASN A 69 0.66 4.65 -10.90
N LEU A 70 1.47 3.63 -11.03
CA LEU A 70 2.51 3.51 -12.08
C LEU A 70 2.02 3.89 -13.49
N PHE A 71 0.85 3.42 -13.91
CA PHE A 71 0.33 3.63 -15.26
C PHE A 71 -0.71 4.75 -15.38
N HIS A 72 -1.22 5.30 -14.26
CA HIS A 72 -2.43 6.11 -14.28
C HIS A 72 -2.28 7.53 -13.73
N CYS A 73 -1.08 7.98 -13.36
CA CYS A 73 -0.87 9.32 -12.78
C CYS A 73 -1.45 10.45 -13.64
N ALA A 74 -1.26 10.40 -14.97
CA ALA A 74 -1.81 11.40 -15.87
C ALA A 74 -3.34 11.36 -15.93
N ALA A 75 -3.94 10.17 -15.98
CA ALA A 75 -5.39 9.98 -15.95
C ALA A 75 -6.01 10.50 -14.65
N ILE A 76 -5.37 10.22 -13.51
CA ILE A 76 -5.76 10.70 -12.19
C ILE A 76 -5.76 12.23 -12.15
N ALA A 77 -4.70 12.87 -12.67
CA ALA A 77 -4.61 14.33 -12.69
C ALA A 77 -5.77 14.97 -13.47
N VAL A 78 -6.08 14.44 -14.65
CA VAL A 78 -7.21 14.90 -15.48
C VAL A 78 -8.55 14.64 -14.78
N ASP A 79 -8.75 13.47 -14.19
CA ASP A 79 -10.00 13.12 -13.53
C ASP A 79 -10.26 14.01 -12.29
N VAL A 80 -9.24 14.28 -11.49
CA VAL A 80 -9.34 15.23 -10.36
C VAL A 80 -9.73 16.61 -10.86
N GLU A 81 -9.08 17.14 -11.89
CA GLU A 81 -9.37 18.47 -12.43
C GLU A 81 -10.81 18.58 -12.93
N LYS A 82 -11.26 17.61 -13.71
CA LYS A 82 -12.56 17.68 -14.39
C LYS A 82 -13.74 17.30 -13.51
N ASN A 83 -13.55 16.33 -12.60
CA ASN A 83 -14.68 15.71 -11.91
C ASN A 83 -14.71 15.95 -10.40
N TYR A 84 -13.57 16.23 -9.74
CA TYR A 84 -13.51 16.26 -8.29
C TYR A 84 -13.17 17.62 -7.68
N ALA A 85 -12.23 18.38 -8.25
CA ALA A 85 -11.79 19.66 -7.67
C ALA A 85 -12.95 20.64 -7.43
N GLY A 86 -13.86 20.78 -8.41
CA GLY A 86 -15.08 21.58 -8.27
C GLY A 86 -16.08 21.03 -7.27
N PHE A 87 -16.17 19.70 -7.16
CA PHE A 87 -17.05 19.02 -6.20
C PHE A 87 -16.61 19.21 -4.74
N TRP A 88 -15.32 19.24 -4.49
CA TRP A 88 -14.76 19.44 -3.13
C TRP A 88 -14.75 20.91 -2.72
N LYS A 89 -14.66 21.84 -3.66
CA LYS A 89 -14.60 23.29 -3.38
C LYS A 89 -15.76 23.76 -2.51
N GLY A 90 -15.42 24.54 -1.46
CA GLY A 90 -16.39 25.08 -0.49
C GLY A 90 -16.80 24.10 0.63
N LYS A 91 -16.45 22.82 0.53
CA LYS A 91 -16.73 21.84 1.59
C LYS A 91 -15.77 22.00 2.76
N ASN A 92 -16.19 21.54 3.93
CA ASN A 92 -15.39 21.55 5.16
C ASN A 92 -14.43 20.36 5.18
N PRO A 93 -13.09 20.59 5.10
CA PRO A 93 -12.10 19.51 5.10
C PRO A 93 -12.00 18.73 6.41
N GLU A 94 -12.56 19.23 7.51
CA GLU A 94 -12.56 18.53 8.79
C GLU A 94 -13.60 17.39 8.86
N ARG A 95 -14.53 17.35 7.91
CA ARG A 95 -15.53 16.30 7.78
C ARG A 95 -14.99 15.15 6.94
N ILE A 96 -13.89 14.55 7.39
CA ILE A 96 -13.14 13.54 6.63
C ILE A 96 -14.03 12.38 6.20
N GLU A 97 -14.75 11.74 7.12
CA GLU A 97 -15.61 10.59 6.80
C GLU A 97 -16.73 10.97 5.81
N ASP A 98 -17.35 12.13 5.96
CA ASP A 98 -18.40 12.59 5.05
C ASP A 98 -17.87 12.86 3.63
N LEU A 99 -16.69 13.51 3.53
CA LEU A 99 -16.01 13.76 2.26
C LEU A 99 -15.55 12.44 1.62
N TRP A 100 -15.02 11.53 2.40
CA TRP A 100 -14.65 10.20 1.95
C TRP A 100 -15.85 9.46 1.34
N GLN A 101 -16.95 9.35 2.10
CA GLN A 101 -18.17 8.66 1.65
C GLN A 101 -18.79 9.32 0.43
N SER A 102 -18.93 10.66 0.45
CA SER A 102 -19.53 11.39 -0.65
C SER A 102 -18.71 11.34 -1.93
N THR A 103 -17.36 11.30 -1.82
CA THR A 103 -16.47 11.13 -2.97
C THR A 103 -16.54 9.71 -3.51
N ASN A 104 -16.56 8.71 -2.64
CA ASN A 104 -16.69 7.31 -3.04
C ASN A 104 -17.99 7.04 -3.80
N VAL A 105 -19.15 7.52 -3.30
CA VAL A 105 -20.44 7.29 -3.95
C VAL A 105 -20.67 8.16 -5.18
N ARG A 106 -20.01 9.34 -5.26
CA ARG A 106 -20.07 10.19 -6.45
C ARG A 106 -19.62 9.46 -7.70
N ASN A 107 -18.60 8.60 -7.54
CA ASN A 107 -18.18 7.72 -8.59
C ASN A 107 -19.06 6.46 -8.61
N TYR A 108 -20.19 6.54 -9.30
CA TYR A 108 -21.18 5.46 -9.37
C TYR A 108 -20.56 4.06 -9.57
N TRP A 109 -19.54 3.95 -10.44
CA TRP A 109 -18.73 2.75 -10.69
C TRP A 109 -17.54 2.67 -9.73
N ARG A 110 -17.80 2.30 -8.47
CA ARG A 110 -16.81 2.29 -7.38
C ARG A 110 -15.77 1.17 -7.50
N ASN A 111 -14.72 1.27 -6.70
CA ASN A 111 -13.68 0.26 -6.52
C ASN A 111 -12.79 0.06 -7.76
N SER A 112 -12.53 1.11 -8.53
CA SER A 112 -11.48 1.06 -9.55
C SER A 112 -10.18 1.63 -9.00
N THR A 113 -9.06 1.21 -9.55
CA THR A 113 -7.74 1.64 -9.09
C THR A 113 -7.56 3.16 -9.20
N ILE A 114 -8.05 3.82 -10.27
CA ILE A 114 -7.95 5.27 -10.46
C ILE A 114 -8.74 6.00 -9.36
N GLN A 115 -10.03 5.67 -9.21
CA GLN A 115 -10.88 6.37 -8.24
C GLN A 115 -10.47 6.11 -6.79
N ASN A 116 -10.01 4.92 -6.48
CA ASN A 116 -9.53 4.60 -5.14
C ASN A 116 -8.27 5.39 -4.79
N ASN A 117 -7.32 5.57 -5.74
CA ASN A 117 -6.15 6.41 -5.51
C ASN A 117 -6.54 7.89 -5.37
N ILE A 118 -7.53 8.39 -6.11
CA ILE A 118 -8.09 9.75 -5.91
C ILE A 118 -8.71 9.86 -4.51
N LEU A 119 -9.46 8.86 -4.08
CA LEU A 119 -10.10 8.82 -2.76
C LEU A 119 -9.06 8.75 -1.64
N GLY A 120 -8.02 7.92 -1.81
CA GLY A 120 -6.90 7.81 -0.88
C GLY A 120 -6.13 9.12 -0.74
N ALA A 121 -5.86 9.78 -1.88
CA ALA A 121 -5.17 11.08 -1.88
C ALA A 121 -6.01 12.18 -1.20
N LEU A 122 -7.31 12.22 -1.44
CA LEU A 122 -8.20 13.12 -0.72
C LEU A 122 -8.11 12.87 0.78
N ASP A 123 -8.26 11.62 1.20
CA ASP A 123 -8.27 11.23 2.60
C ASP A 123 -6.97 11.61 3.32
N MET A 124 -5.82 11.26 2.73
CA MET A 124 -4.50 11.61 3.28
C MET A 124 -4.32 13.13 3.40
N ALA A 125 -4.72 13.89 2.37
CA ALA A 125 -4.64 15.35 2.40
C ALA A 125 -5.56 15.96 3.47
N LEU A 126 -6.72 15.39 3.72
CA LEU A 126 -7.64 15.84 4.78
C LEU A 126 -7.10 15.53 6.18
N TRP A 127 -6.50 14.35 6.38
CA TRP A 127 -5.81 14.01 7.63
C TRP A 127 -4.59 14.91 7.87
N ASP A 128 -3.84 15.22 6.82
CA ASP A 128 -2.70 16.15 6.89
C ASP A 128 -3.15 17.56 7.32
N ILE A 129 -4.20 18.10 6.70
CA ILE A 129 -4.82 19.37 7.10
C ILE A 129 -5.25 19.32 8.57
N LYS A 130 -5.91 18.23 8.97
CA LYS A 130 -6.41 18.09 10.34
C LYS A 130 -5.28 18.06 11.37
N GLY A 131 -4.21 17.31 11.09
CA GLY A 131 -3.03 17.26 11.94
C GLY A 131 -2.31 18.60 12.05
N LYS A 132 -2.06 19.26 10.91
CA LYS A 132 -1.46 20.60 10.86
C LYS A 132 -2.28 21.62 11.65
N ARG A 133 -3.59 21.61 11.49
CA ARG A 133 -4.51 22.49 12.21
C ARG A 133 -4.56 22.22 13.71
N ALA A 134 -4.45 20.96 14.11
CA ALA A 134 -4.40 20.55 15.51
C ALA A 134 -3.03 20.74 16.16
N GLY A 135 -1.98 21.00 15.37
CA GLY A 135 -0.60 21.02 15.83
C GLY A 135 -0.08 19.65 16.27
N MET A 136 -0.61 18.56 15.69
CA MET A 136 -0.34 17.18 16.07
C MET A 136 -0.01 16.32 14.85
N PRO A 137 0.88 15.31 14.97
CA PRO A 137 1.05 14.29 13.95
C PRO A 137 -0.23 13.46 13.81
N VAL A 138 -0.47 12.89 12.62
CA VAL A 138 -1.71 12.14 12.35
C VAL A 138 -1.87 10.95 13.27
N TYR A 139 -0.81 10.23 13.63
CA TYR A 139 -0.92 9.08 14.53
C TYR A 139 -1.50 9.45 15.92
N ASP A 140 -1.26 10.66 16.44
CA ASP A 140 -1.85 11.12 17.71
C ASP A 140 -3.37 11.30 17.58
N LEU A 141 -3.84 11.80 16.43
CA LEU A 141 -5.27 11.90 16.14
C LEU A 141 -5.93 10.52 15.93
N LEU A 142 -5.16 9.51 15.57
CA LEU A 142 -5.63 8.13 15.39
C LEU A 142 -5.63 7.30 16.69
N GLY A 143 -5.13 7.86 17.81
CA GLY A 143 -5.14 7.22 19.12
C GLY A 143 -3.79 7.19 19.83
N GLY A 144 -2.73 7.75 19.23
CA GLY A 144 -1.40 7.83 19.80
C GLY A 144 -0.50 6.63 19.49
N LYS A 145 0.73 6.69 19.98
CA LYS A 145 1.76 5.67 19.71
C LYS A 145 1.46 4.35 20.41
N ALA A 146 1.30 3.29 19.65
CA ALA A 146 1.24 1.91 20.13
C ALA A 146 2.63 1.21 20.09
N ARG A 147 3.65 1.85 19.49
CA ARG A 147 5.05 1.37 19.38
C ARG A 147 6.03 2.53 19.22
N ASP A 148 7.32 2.23 19.37
CA ASP A 148 8.37 3.26 19.29
C ASP A 148 8.98 3.40 17.89
N ALA A 149 8.88 2.37 17.05
CA ALA A 149 9.32 2.35 15.66
C ALA A 149 8.53 1.31 14.85
N VAL A 150 8.50 1.43 13.53
CA VAL A 150 7.81 0.50 12.63
C VAL A 150 8.83 -0.47 12.04
N PRO A 151 8.82 -1.77 12.41
CA PRO A 151 9.70 -2.77 11.81
C PRO A 151 9.37 -3.00 10.34
N LEU A 152 10.43 -3.21 9.55
CA LEU A 152 10.39 -3.39 8.11
C LEU A 152 10.86 -4.78 7.70
N TYR A 153 10.42 -5.23 6.52
CA TYR A 153 11.10 -6.29 5.80
C TYR A 153 11.77 -5.75 4.54
N ALA A 154 12.98 -6.24 4.28
CA ALA A 154 13.80 -5.86 3.13
C ALA A 154 13.68 -6.87 1.99
N HIS A 155 14.12 -6.46 0.78
CA HIS A 155 14.08 -7.27 -0.43
C HIS A 155 15.48 -7.76 -0.80
N ALA A 156 15.77 -9.04 -0.57
CA ALA A 156 17.02 -9.69 -0.95
C ALA A 156 16.84 -10.44 -2.27
N ASP A 157 16.98 -9.73 -3.38
CA ASP A 157 16.95 -10.31 -4.71
C ASP A 157 18.34 -10.81 -5.10
N GLY A 158 18.41 -11.86 -5.92
CA GLY A 158 19.67 -12.38 -6.45
C GLY A 158 19.44 -13.28 -7.67
N ARG A 159 20.41 -13.36 -8.58
CA ARG A 159 20.35 -14.21 -9.79
C ARG A 159 20.33 -15.71 -9.47
N ASP A 160 20.90 -16.09 -8.32
CA ASP A 160 21.05 -17.46 -7.85
C ASP A 160 20.99 -17.53 -6.33
N MET A 161 20.90 -18.73 -5.76
CA MET A 161 20.75 -18.97 -4.31
C MET A 161 21.89 -18.37 -3.49
N GLN A 162 23.13 -18.38 -4.01
CA GLN A 162 24.27 -17.83 -3.33
C GLN A 162 24.18 -16.31 -3.21
N GLN A 163 23.84 -15.63 -4.31
CA GLN A 163 23.68 -14.18 -4.29
C GLN A 163 22.50 -13.73 -3.40
N VAL A 164 21.39 -14.50 -3.39
CA VAL A 164 20.30 -14.26 -2.45
C VAL A 164 20.79 -14.38 -0.99
N GLU A 165 21.54 -15.44 -0.66
CA GLU A 165 22.15 -15.60 0.67
C GLU A 165 23.03 -14.41 1.04
N GLU A 166 23.92 -13.99 0.15
CA GLU A 166 24.83 -12.85 0.37
C GLU A 166 24.03 -11.56 0.65
N ASN A 167 22.95 -11.33 -0.10
CA ASN A 167 22.09 -10.16 0.09
C ASN A 167 21.26 -10.24 1.38
N VAL A 168 20.77 -11.42 1.77
CA VAL A 168 20.13 -11.60 3.08
C VAL A 168 21.11 -11.28 4.21
N ARG A 169 22.38 -11.75 4.14
CA ARG A 169 23.42 -11.44 5.14
C ARG A 169 23.67 -9.94 5.26
N LYS A 170 23.75 -9.21 4.14
CA LYS A 170 23.92 -7.75 4.15
C LYS A 170 22.78 -7.06 4.90
N TYR A 171 21.54 -7.47 4.68
CA TYR A 171 20.41 -6.91 5.42
C TYR A 171 20.45 -7.28 6.90
N MET A 172 20.84 -8.51 7.26
CA MET A 172 21.05 -8.90 8.66
C MET A 172 22.12 -8.02 9.34
N GLU A 173 23.24 -7.74 8.66
CA GLU A 173 24.30 -6.84 9.14
C GLU A 173 23.81 -5.40 9.31
N GLN A 174 22.87 -4.95 8.49
CA GLN A 174 22.19 -3.65 8.60
C GLN A 174 21.12 -3.62 9.71
N GLY A 175 20.86 -4.75 10.38
CA GLY A 175 19.92 -4.86 11.50
C GLY A 175 18.52 -5.35 11.11
N TYR A 176 18.28 -5.71 9.87
CA TYR A 176 16.99 -6.28 9.46
C TYR A 176 16.81 -7.69 10.02
N ARG A 177 15.65 -7.93 10.60
CA ARG A 177 15.25 -9.24 11.10
C ARG A 177 14.32 -9.98 10.16
N HIS A 178 13.71 -9.29 9.20
CA HIS A 178 12.75 -9.81 8.24
C HIS A 178 13.27 -9.50 6.84
N VAL A 179 13.39 -10.53 6.00
CA VAL A 179 13.95 -10.38 4.65
C VAL A 179 13.17 -11.24 3.67
N ARG A 180 12.63 -10.62 2.63
CA ARG A 180 12.00 -11.28 1.49
C ARG A 180 13.11 -11.79 0.57
N ALA A 181 13.18 -13.10 0.39
CA ALA A 181 14.17 -13.75 -0.46
C ALA A 181 13.55 -14.05 -1.83
N GLN A 182 14.20 -13.54 -2.89
CA GLN A 182 13.73 -13.64 -4.26
C GLN A 182 14.90 -14.03 -5.18
N MET A 183 14.74 -15.09 -5.97
CA MET A 183 15.77 -15.56 -6.89
C MET A 183 15.39 -15.25 -8.34
N GLY A 184 16.21 -14.47 -9.05
CA GLY A 184 15.99 -14.14 -10.47
C GLY A 184 14.77 -13.26 -10.73
N GLY A 185 14.32 -12.48 -9.74
CA GLY A 185 13.09 -11.71 -9.79
C GLY A 185 11.84 -12.57 -9.59
N TYR A 186 10.67 -12.00 -9.85
CA TYR A 186 9.39 -12.70 -9.75
C TYR A 186 9.33 -13.86 -10.74
N GLY A 187 8.96 -15.07 -10.26
CA GLY A 187 8.98 -16.29 -11.07
C GLY A 187 10.38 -16.87 -11.32
N GLY A 188 11.43 -16.31 -10.73
CA GLY A 188 12.80 -16.81 -10.86
C GLY A 188 12.95 -18.26 -10.41
N GLY A 189 13.68 -19.05 -11.20
CA GLY A 189 13.74 -20.50 -11.06
C GLY A 189 12.75 -21.25 -11.93
N GLY A 190 11.64 -20.59 -12.37
CA GLY A 190 10.69 -21.13 -13.34
C GLY A 190 10.95 -20.66 -14.79
N TYR A 191 11.81 -19.67 -15.01
CA TYR A 191 12.05 -19.18 -16.37
C TYR A 191 13.01 -20.04 -17.16
N ILE A 192 12.60 -20.36 -18.41
CA ILE A 192 13.35 -21.11 -19.41
C ILE A 192 13.88 -20.17 -20.49
N ALA A 193 15.19 -20.20 -20.72
CA ALA A 193 15.84 -19.34 -21.72
C ALA A 193 15.30 -19.58 -23.15
N PRO A 194 15.39 -18.56 -24.03
CA PRO A 194 15.02 -18.70 -25.44
C PRO A 194 15.77 -19.88 -26.11
N GLY A 195 15.07 -20.60 -26.96
CA GLY A 195 15.62 -21.76 -27.68
C GLY A 195 15.79 -23.03 -26.85
N LYS A 196 15.45 -23.03 -25.56
CA LYS A 196 15.38 -24.21 -24.71
C LYS A 196 13.92 -24.65 -24.51
N GLY A 197 13.75 -25.94 -24.28
CA GLY A 197 12.42 -26.54 -24.07
C GLY A 197 11.62 -26.72 -25.38
N SER A 198 10.49 -27.40 -25.25
CA SER A 198 9.58 -27.72 -26.37
C SER A 198 8.60 -26.58 -26.57
N ARG A 199 8.82 -25.72 -27.54
CA ARG A 199 7.94 -24.60 -27.88
C ARG A 199 7.26 -24.81 -29.23
N PRO A 200 6.05 -24.26 -29.46
CA PRO A 200 5.41 -24.30 -30.76
C PRO A 200 6.29 -23.64 -31.86
N ALA A 201 6.26 -24.19 -33.05
CA ALA A 201 6.95 -23.60 -34.21
C ALA A 201 6.36 -22.22 -34.50
N GLY A 202 7.26 -21.21 -34.68
CA GLY A 202 6.85 -19.83 -34.91
C GLY A 202 6.37 -19.08 -33.65
N GLY A 203 6.54 -19.67 -32.47
CA GLY A 203 6.23 -19.02 -31.18
C GLY A 203 7.18 -17.87 -30.83
N PHE A 204 6.86 -17.13 -29.78
CA PHE A 204 7.67 -15.98 -29.32
C PHE A 204 9.10 -16.40 -28.95
N GLY A 205 10.06 -15.48 -29.12
CA GLY A 205 11.49 -15.74 -28.94
C GLY A 205 12.05 -15.49 -27.52
N GLY A 206 11.24 -14.99 -26.59
CA GLY A 206 11.66 -14.60 -25.24
C GLY A 206 11.82 -15.78 -24.26
N THR A 207 12.06 -15.47 -22.99
CA THR A 207 11.99 -16.44 -21.88
C THR A 207 10.55 -16.93 -21.69
N ALA A 208 10.38 -18.17 -21.27
CA ALA A 208 9.07 -18.72 -20.91
C ALA A 208 9.07 -19.16 -19.45
N PHE A 209 7.93 -19.01 -18.78
CA PHE A 209 7.72 -19.47 -17.44
C PHE A 209 7.11 -20.88 -17.42
N ASP A 210 7.65 -21.70 -16.53
CA ASP A 210 7.17 -23.04 -16.24
C ASP A 210 6.95 -23.16 -14.73
N GLU A 211 5.70 -23.33 -14.32
CA GLU A 211 5.33 -23.34 -12.90
C GLU A 211 5.86 -24.56 -12.14
N ASP A 212 6.04 -25.73 -12.82
CA ASP A 212 6.61 -26.93 -12.20
C ASP A 212 8.07 -26.68 -11.79
N LEU A 213 8.85 -26.06 -12.66
CA LEU A 213 10.22 -25.68 -12.35
C LEU A 213 10.29 -24.68 -11.21
N TYR A 214 9.39 -23.71 -11.20
CA TYR A 214 9.32 -22.70 -10.13
C TYR A 214 9.03 -23.35 -8.78
N VAL A 215 7.98 -24.17 -8.69
CA VAL A 215 7.57 -24.87 -7.47
C VAL A 215 8.63 -25.86 -6.99
N ASP A 216 9.49 -26.35 -7.89
CA ASP A 216 10.65 -27.15 -7.55
C ASP A 216 11.86 -26.33 -7.08
N ALA A 217 12.06 -25.13 -7.61
CA ALA A 217 13.21 -24.29 -7.30
C ALA A 217 13.08 -23.56 -5.97
N ILE A 218 11.90 -23.02 -5.65
CA ILE A 218 11.70 -22.18 -4.47
C ILE A 218 11.92 -22.92 -3.14
N PRO A 219 11.40 -24.14 -2.90
CA PRO A 219 11.75 -24.88 -1.69
C PRO A 219 13.26 -25.13 -1.53
N LYS A 220 13.99 -25.37 -2.62
CA LYS A 220 15.46 -25.52 -2.59
C LYS A 220 16.18 -24.24 -2.19
N LEU A 221 15.69 -23.07 -2.64
CA LEU A 221 16.21 -21.78 -2.16
C LEU A 221 16.07 -21.67 -0.64
N PHE A 222 14.88 -21.97 -0.09
CA PHE A 222 14.65 -21.86 1.36
C PHE A 222 15.38 -22.94 2.16
N GLU A 223 15.58 -24.14 1.64
CA GLU A 223 16.44 -25.17 2.21
C GLU A 223 17.89 -24.65 2.32
N HIS A 224 18.42 -24.09 1.22
CA HIS A 224 19.75 -23.48 1.19
C HIS A 224 19.86 -22.36 2.23
N LEU A 225 18.96 -21.39 2.22
CA LEU A 225 18.98 -20.26 3.15
C LEU A 225 18.89 -20.72 4.61
N ARG A 226 18.01 -21.67 4.95
CA ARG A 226 17.89 -22.19 6.31
C ARG A 226 19.13 -22.96 6.75
N SER A 227 19.76 -23.73 5.85
CA SER A 227 21.00 -24.44 6.16
C SER A 227 22.17 -23.50 6.45
N LYS A 228 22.20 -22.31 5.84
CA LYS A 228 23.29 -21.33 5.94
C LYS A 228 23.07 -20.23 6.99
N LEU A 229 21.81 -19.82 7.19
CA LEU A 229 21.45 -18.65 8.01
C LEU A 229 20.73 -19.05 9.32
N GLY A 230 20.32 -20.31 9.44
CA GLY A 230 19.55 -20.75 10.61
C GLY A 230 18.15 -20.16 10.67
N ALA A 231 17.62 -20.00 11.90
CA ALA A 231 16.25 -19.58 12.16
C ALA A 231 16.11 -18.13 12.68
N GLU A 232 17.21 -17.42 12.88
CA GLU A 232 17.21 -16.06 13.46
C GLU A 232 16.54 -15.04 12.52
N VAL A 233 16.89 -15.10 11.23
CA VAL A 233 16.23 -14.25 10.22
C VAL A 233 14.86 -14.80 9.88
N LYS A 234 13.88 -13.91 9.84
CA LYS A 234 12.51 -14.20 9.38
C LYS A 234 12.47 -14.03 7.87
N LEU A 235 12.41 -15.14 7.15
CA LEU A 235 12.38 -15.15 5.70
C LEU A 235 10.94 -15.03 5.19
N LEU A 236 10.77 -14.28 4.11
CA LEU A 236 9.53 -14.10 3.37
C LEU A 236 9.75 -14.49 1.91
N HIS A 237 8.67 -14.75 1.19
CA HIS A 237 8.70 -15.00 -0.25
C HIS A 237 7.47 -14.44 -0.92
N ASP A 238 7.65 -13.84 -2.08
CA ASP A 238 6.59 -13.31 -2.91
C ASP A 238 6.43 -14.18 -4.16
N VAL A 239 5.27 -14.78 -4.31
CA VAL A 239 4.94 -15.62 -5.47
C VAL A 239 4.45 -14.76 -6.63
N HIS A 240 3.92 -13.59 -6.32
CA HIS A 240 3.48 -12.59 -7.29
C HIS A 240 2.50 -13.16 -8.31
N GLU A 241 1.55 -13.98 -7.85
CA GLU A 241 0.43 -14.55 -8.63
C GLU A 241 0.81 -15.51 -9.79
N HIS A 242 2.10 -15.87 -9.92
CA HIS A 242 2.65 -16.57 -11.09
C HIS A 242 2.15 -18.01 -11.27
N VAL A 243 1.61 -18.64 -10.23
CA VAL A 243 1.30 -20.07 -10.26
C VAL A 243 -0.21 -20.34 -10.29
N SER A 244 -0.57 -21.47 -10.88
CA SER A 244 -1.95 -21.96 -10.83
C SER A 244 -2.37 -22.37 -9.40
N PRO A 245 -3.68 -22.43 -9.09
CA PRO A 245 -4.15 -22.76 -7.76
C PRO A 245 -3.65 -24.11 -7.21
N ASN A 246 -3.51 -25.12 -8.04
CA ASN A 246 -2.96 -26.42 -7.62
C ASN A 246 -1.49 -26.30 -7.24
N MET A 247 -0.69 -25.56 -8.03
CA MET A 247 0.72 -25.33 -7.77
C MET A 247 0.92 -24.43 -6.57
N ALA A 248 0.03 -23.44 -6.34
CA ALA A 248 0.01 -22.63 -5.13
C ALA A 248 -0.20 -23.50 -3.86
N MET A 249 -1.13 -24.46 -3.91
CA MET A 249 -1.36 -25.40 -2.81
C MET A 249 -0.10 -26.25 -2.55
N GLU A 250 0.52 -26.79 -3.60
CA GLU A 250 1.73 -27.59 -3.48
C GLU A 250 2.90 -26.76 -2.92
N LEU A 251 3.14 -25.58 -3.48
CA LEU A 251 4.19 -24.67 -3.02
C LEU A 251 4.02 -24.31 -1.55
N ALA A 252 2.82 -23.88 -1.14
CA ALA A 252 2.52 -23.51 0.23
C ALA A 252 2.83 -24.67 1.21
N LYS A 253 2.49 -25.92 0.82
CA LYS A 253 2.78 -27.11 1.62
C LYS A 253 4.27 -27.42 1.67
N ARG A 254 4.97 -27.32 0.55
CA ARG A 254 6.42 -27.58 0.46
C ARG A 254 7.26 -26.56 1.20
N LEU A 255 6.76 -25.32 1.41
CA LEU A 255 7.44 -24.28 2.17
C LEU A 255 7.28 -24.41 3.69
N GLU A 256 6.35 -25.21 4.18
CA GLU A 256 6.04 -25.35 5.62
C GLU A 256 7.26 -25.72 6.49
N PRO A 257 8.17 -26.64 6.09
CA PRO A 257 9.36 -26.99 6.88
C PRO A 257 10.33 -25.81 7.12
N TYR A 258 10.33 -24.83 6.23
CA TYR A 258 11.27 -23.69 6.30
C TYR A 258 10.76 -22.54 7.18
N ARG A 259 9.54 -22.63 7.72
CA ARG A 259 8.96 -21.69 8.69
C ARG A 259 9.12 -20.24 8.26
N LEU A 260 8.59 -19.91 7.09
CA LEU A 260 8.57 -18.55 6.58
C LEU A 260 7.76 -17.64 7.51
N PHE A 261 8.09 -16.36 7.52
CA PHE A 261 7.29 -15.35 8.20
C PHE A 261 5.93 -15.18 7.53
N PHE A 262 5.94 -15.15 6.18
CA PHE A 262 4.78 -15.39 5.32
C PHE A 262 5.21 -15.69 3.87
N VAL A 263 4.27 -16.24 3.10
CA VAL A 263 4.28 -16.26 1.64
C VAL A 263 3.28 -15.21 1.19
N GLU A 264 3.70 -14.31 0.30
CA GLU A 264 2.90 -13.20 -0.17
C GLU A 264 2.36 -13.46 -1.57
N ASP A 265 1.15 -12.96 -1.83
CA ASP A 265 0.42 -12.94 -3.10
C ASP A 265 0.53 -14.26 -3.89
N ILE A 266 0.24 -15.37 -3.19
CA ILE A 266 0.36 -16.72 -3.75
C ILE A 266 -0.65 -16.98 -4.87
N LEU A 267 -1.77 -16.25 -4.91
CA LEU A 267 -2.81 -16.30 -5.93
C LEU A 267 -3.39 -14.89 -6.17
N PRO A 268 -3.90 -14.62 -7.37
CA PRO A 268 -4.55 -13.36 -7.70
C PRO A 268 -5.88 -13.14 -6.97
N PRO A 269 -6.37 -11.87 -6.89
CA PRO A 269 -7.64 -11.51 -6.28
C PRO A 269 -8.84 -12.28 -6.83
N GLU A 270 -8.82 -12.65 -8.09
CA GLU A 270 -9.90 -13.43 -8.75
C GLU A 270 -10.01 -14.85 -8.23
N GLN A 271 -9.04 -15.32 -7.44
CA GLN A 271 -8.96 -16.69 -6.96
C GLN A 271 -8.94 -16.81 -5.43
N ILE A 272 -9.44 -15.81 -4.73
CA ILE A 272 -9.45 -15.76 -3.24
C ILE A 272 -10.18 -16.96 -2.60
N ASP A 273 -11.12 -17.58 -3.29
CA ASP A 273 -11.87 -18.74 -2.77
C ASP A 273 -10.97 -19.97 -2.54
N TRP A 274 -9.81 -20.05 -3.23
CA TRP A 274 -8.84 -21.12 -3.03
C TRP A 274 -8.11 -21.04 -1.69
N PHE A 275 -8.02 -19.87 -1.06
CA PHE A 275 -7.35 -19.72 0.22
C PHE A 275 -7.94 -20.62 1.32
N ARG A 276 -9.23 -20.95 1.25
CA ARG A 276 -9.84 -21.93 2.16
C ARG A 276 -9.19 -23.30 2.02
N ARG A 277 -8.99 -23.77 0.79
CA ARG A 277 -8.34 -25.06 0.52
C ARG A 277 -6.86 -25.06 0.90
N ILE A 278 -6.17 -23.96 0.61
CA ILE A 278 -4.77 -23.80 1.00
C ILE A 278 -4.65 -23.90 2.53
N ARG A 279 -5.53 -23.21 3.27
CA ARG A 279 -5.51 -23.23 4.73
C ARG A 279 -5.79 -24.59 5.35
N GLU A 280 -6.55 -25.45 4.67
CA GLU A 280 -6.83 -26.82 5.12
C GLU A 280 -5.62 -27.76 5.06
N ILE A 281 -4.63 -27.45 4.22
CA ILE A 281 -3.49 -28.34 3.97
C ILE A 281 -2.17 -27.85 4.53
N THR A 282 -2.04 -26.57 4.88
CA THR A 282 -0.78 -26.00 5.36
C THR A 282 -0.97 -24.97 6.47
N SER A 283 0.03 -24.91 7.36
CA SER A 283 0.19 -23.86 8.39
C SER A 283 1.12 -22.73 7.94
N THR A 284 1.64 -22.75 6.72
CA THR A 284 2.47 -21.66 6.19
C THR A 284 1.72 -20.34 6.27
N PRO A 285 2.25 -19.32 6.96
CA PRO A 285 1.58 -18.03 7.06
C PRO A 285 1.45 -17.37 5.68
N MET A 286 0.32 -16.72 5.42
CA MET A 286 -0.01 -16.10 4.14
C MET A 286 -0.25 -14.61 4.30
N ALA A 287 0.27 -13.85 3.34
CA ALA A 287 -0.01 -12.43 3.18
C ALA A 287 -0.64 -12.20 1.80
N MET A 288 -1.64 -11.33 1.72
CA MET A 288 -2.37 -11.07 0.49
C MET A 288 -2.89 -9.63 0.48
N GLY A 289 -2.95 -9.00 -0.69
CA GLY A 289 -3.80 -7.84 -0.84
C GLY A 289 -3.24 -6.62 -1.52
N GLU A 290 -2.06 -6.62 -2.12
CA GLU A 290 -1.53 -5.43 -2.79
C GLU A 290 -2.42 -4.96 -3.95
N LEU A 291 -3.09 -5.87 -4.63
CA LEU A 291 -4.02 -5.57 -5.72
C LEU A 291 -5.45 -5.27 -5.27
N PHE A 292 -5.77 -5.41 -3.99
CA PHE A 292 -7.15 -5.22 -3.51
C PHE A 292 -7.59 -3.76 -3.60
N THR A 293 -8.81 -3.59 -4.09
CA THR A 293 -9.48 -2.31 -4.23
C THR A 293 -10.83 -2.24 -3.50
N SER A 294 -11.31 -3.37 -3.00
CA SER A 294 -12.67 -3.50 -2.49
C SER A 294 -12.74 -4.31 -1.18
N PRO A 295 -13.61 -3.92 -0.24
CA PRO A 295 -13.93 -4.73 0.93
C PRO A 295 -14.42 -6.14 0.61
N ARG A 296 -14.94 -6.38 -0.59
CA ARG A 296 -15.40 -7.72 -1.02
C ARG A 296 -14.23 -8.70 -1.16
N GLU A 297 -13.03 -8.22 -1.45
CA GLU A 297 -11.82 -9.02 -1.61
C GLU A 297 -11.21 -9.41 -0.26
N TYR A 298 -10.98 -8.43 0.62
CA TYR A 298 -10.28 -8.70 1.87
C TYR A 298 -11.18 -9.16 3.04
N THR A 299 -12.45 -8.76 3.07
CA THR A 299 -13.32 -9.11 4.21
C THR A 299 -13.49 -10.63 4.38
N PRO A 300 -13.75 -11.43 3.33
CA PRO A 300 -13.85 -12.88 3.46
C PRO A 300 -12.56 -13.54 3.94
N LEU A 301 -11.40 -13.04 3.47
CA LEU A 301 -10.10 -13.57 3.86
C LEU A 301 -9.80 -13.31 5.34
N ILE A 302 -10.05 -12.09 5.81
CA ILE A 302 -9.83 -11.69 7.21
C ILE A 302 -10.83 -12.40 8.13
N SER A 303 -12.15 -12.30 7.86
CA SER A 303 -13.19 -12.87 8.71
C SER A 303 -13.16 -14.41 8.72
N GLY A 304 -12.75 -15.01 7.64
CA GLY A 304 -12.53 -16.46 7.54
C GLY A 304 -11.20 -16.93 8.14
N ARG A 305 -10.31 -16.03 8.58
CA ARG A 305 -8.95 -16.35 9.03
C ARG A 305 -8.17 -17.16 7.98
N LEU A 306 -8.35 -16.80 6.71
CA LEU A 306 -7.74 -17.51 5.59
C LEU A 306 -6.34 -16.99 5.27
N ILE A 307 -6.01 -15.80 5.77
CA ILE A 307 -4.69 -15.16 5.72
C ILE A 307 -4.23 -14.77 7.11
N ASP A 308 -2.94 -14.57 7.29
CA ASP A 308 -2.31 -14.12 8.54
C ASP A 308 -1.97 -12.64 8.51
N PHE A 309 -1.75 -12.11 7.29
CA PHE A 309 -1.44 -10.71 7.05
C PHE A 309 -2.24 -10.16 5.88
N ILE A 310 -2.74 -8.94 6.03
CA ILE A 310 -3.34 -8.17 4.94
C ILE A 310 -2.31 -7.16 4.40
N ARG A 311 -2.05 -7.16 3.08
CA ARG A 311 -1.01 -6.36 2.41
C ARG A 311 -1.58 -5.30 1.47
N CYS A 312 -2.67 -4.66 1.82
CA CYS A 312 -3.22 -3.62 0.96
C CYS A 312 -2.25 -2.43 0.82
N ARG A 313 -2.30 -1.75 -0.33
CA ARG A 313 -1.68 -0.45 -0.55
C ARG A 313 -2.61 0.65 -0.02
N VAL A 314 -2.11 1.49 0.88
CA VAL A 314 -2.95 2.47 1.61
C VAL A 314 -3.64 3.45 0.66
N SER A 315 -2.95 3.95 -0.37
CA SER A 315 -3.57 4.82 -1.38
C SER A 315 -4.69 4.10 -2.15
N GLN A 316 -4.49 2.84 -2.52
CA GLN A 316 -5.39 2.09 -3.39
C GLN A 316 -6.67 1.59 -2.69
N ILE A 317 -6.65 1.46 -1.37
CA ILE A 317 -7.85 1.11 -0.59
C ILE A 317 -8.65 2.32 -0.10
N GLY A 318 -8.22 3.54 -0.44
CA GLY A 318 -8.92 4.78 -0.08
C GLY A 318 -8.36 5.50 1.15
N GLY A 319 -7.06 5.35 1.46
CA GLY A 319 -6.32 6.15 2.43
C GLY A 319 -6.35 5.65 3.87
N ILE A 320 -5.96 6.53 4.78
CA ILE A 320 -5.82 6.30 6.22
C ILE A 320 -7.15 5.85 6.86
N THR A 321 -8.25 6.49 6.49
CA THR A 321 -9.59 6.14 7.00
C THR A 321 -9.96 4.70 6.69
N ALA A 322 -9.70 4.23 5.48
CA ALA A 322 -9.94 2.84 5.07
C ALA A 322 -8.96 1.89 5.76
N ALA A 323 -7.67 2.21 5.79
CA ALA A 323 -6.65 1.40 6.45
C ALA A 323 -6.94 1.21 7.95
N LYS A 324 -7.39 2.26 8.66
CA LYS A 324 -7.79 2.16 10.06
C LYS A 324 -9.00 1.22 10.26
N LYS A 325 -9.97 1.24 9.35
CA LYS A 325 -11.13 0.32 9.40
C LYS A 325 -10.71 -1.13 9.15
N ILE A 326 -9.81 -1.36 8.20
CA ILE A 326 -9.23 -2.70 7.93
C ILE A 326 -8.44 -3.19 9.15
N ALA A 327 -7.61 -2.35 9.76
CA ALA A 327 -6.85 -2.69 10.96
C ALA A 327 -7.75 -3.11 12.13
N GLY A 328 -8.87 -2.42 12.35
CA GLY A 328 -9.87 -2.80 13.36
C GLY A 328 -10.57 -4.12 13.05
N LEU A 329 -10.83 -4.40 11.77
CA LEU A 329 -11.34 -5.71 11.36
C LEU A 329 -10.30 -6.81 11.62
N CYS A 330 -9.04 -6.57 11.25
CA CYS A 330 -7.94 -7.50 11.47
C CYS A 330 -7.77 -7.84 12.95
N GLU A 331 -7.82 -6.84 13.84
CA GLU A 331 -7.74 -7.03 15.29
C GLU A 331 -8.80 -8.01 15.80
N SER A 332 -10.04 -7.89 15.30
CA SER A 332 -11.16 -8.74 15.71
C SER A 332 -10.98 -10.22 15.31
N PHE A 333 -10.19 -10.51 14.28
CA PHE A 333 -10.00 -11.87 13.73
C PHE A 333 -8.60 -12.43 13.93
N GLY A 334 -7.68 -11.68 14.57
CA GLY A 334 -6.30 -12.11 14.80
C GLY A 334 -5.43 -12.09 13.54
N VAL A 335 -5.83 -11.34 12.52
CA VAL A 335 -5.02 -11.04 11.32
C VAL A 335 -4.19 -9.79 11.60
N ARG A 336 -3.02 -9.68 10.98
CA ARG A 336 -2.13 -8.52 11.13
C ARG A 336 -2.04 -7.72 9.84
N THR A 337 -1.64 -6.44 9.95
CA THR A 337 -1.37 -5.62 8.78
C THR A 337 0.07 -5.76 8.32
N ALA A 338 0.30 -5.66 7.00
CA ALA A 338 1.62 -5.63 6.36
C ALA A 338 1.50 -4.79 5.08
N TRP A 339 1.32 -3.45 5.24
CA TRP A 339 1.03 -2.58 4.11
C TRP A 339 2.07 -2.68 3.00
N GLN A 340 1.58 -2.72 1.77
CA GLN A 340 2.41 -2.76 0.57
C GLN A 340 3.06 -1.39 0.33
N GLU A 341 4.40 -1.40 0.12
CA GLU A 341 5.21 -0.23 -0.14
C GLU A 341 6.19 -0.45 -1.32
N GLY A 342 5.81 -1.27 -2.28
CA GLY A 342 6.67 -1.59 -3.43
C GLY A 342 7.23 -0.38 -4.18
N GLY A 343 8.16 -0.62 -5.10
CA GLY A 343 9.02 0.38 -5.72
C GLY A 343 8.37 1.52 -6.53
N ASP A 344 7.06 1.48 -6.76
CA ASP A 344 6.28 2.55 -7.38
C ASP A 344 5.57 3.48 -6.37
N ASN A 345 5.66 3.17 -5.08
CA ASN A 345 5.11 3.97 -4.01
C ASN A 345 5.95 5.23 -3.75
N ASP A 346 5.34 6.22 -3.11
CA ASP A 346 5.95 7.50 -2.79
C ASP A 346 6.02 7.75 -1.26
N PRO A 347 6.82 8.73 -0.81
CA PRO A 347 7.00 9.01 0.61
C PRO A 347 5.73 9.41 1.35
N VAL A 348 4.72 9.96 0.68
CA VAL A 348 3.44 10.34 1.32
C VAL A 348 2.64 9.08 1.66
N ASN A 349 2.59 8.09 0.74
CA ASN A 349 1.93 6.82 1.03
C ASN A 349 2.65 6.06 2.15
N GLN A 350 4.00 6.01 2.12
CA GLN A 350 4.80 5.38 3.17
C GLN A 350 4.53 5.99 4.55
N LEU A 351 4.45 7.33 4.64
CA LEU A 351 4.12 8.00 5.90
C LEU A 351 2.65 7.82 6.29
N ALA A 352 1.73 7.75 5.35
CA ALA A 352 0.34 7.42 5.66
C ALA A 352 0.22 6.02 6.30
N ALA A 353 0.92 5.02 5.75
CA ALA A 353 1.02 3.69 6.34
C ALA A 353 1.68 3.75 7.74
N TYR A 354 2.81 4.46 7.87
CA TYR A 354 3.50 4.68 9.14
C TYR A 354 2.58 5.23 10.25
N HIS A 355 1.77 6.25 9.95
CA HIS A 355 0.84 6.82 10.93
C HIS A 355 -0.24 5.84 11.36
N VAL A 356 -0.73 5.01 10.46
CA VAL A 356 -1.66 3.94 10.80
C VAL A 356 -0.97 2.91 11.68
N ASP A 357 0.21 2.42 11.27
CA ASP A 357 0.97 1.40 11.97
C ASP A 357 1.35 1.81 13.38
N PHE A 358 1.68 3.09 13.59
CA PHE A 358 1.98 3.63 14.90
C PHE A 358 0.79 3.60 15.86
N SER A 359 -0.44 3.63 15.34
CA SER A 359 -1.68 3.83 16.12
C SER A 359 -2.57 2.58 16.22
N ILE A 360 -2.13 1.41 15.76
CA ILE A 360 -2.93 0.18 15.76
C ILE A 360 -2.26 -0.95 16.54
N SER A 361 -3.04 -1.86 17.13
CA SER A 361 -2.55 -3.06 17.81
C SER A 361 -2.31 -4.22 16.85
N SER A 362 -3.10 -4.31 15.77
CA SER A 362 -3.05 -5.39 14.77
C SER A 362 -1.88 -5.29 13.77
N PHE A 363 -0.92 -4.42 14.00
CA PHE A 363 0.26 -4.29 13.17
C PHE A 363 1.12 -5.56 13.17
N GLY A 364 1.62 -5.94 12.00
CA GLY A 364 2.56 -7.04 11.80
C GLY A 364 3.93 -6.56 11.36
N ILE A 365 4.00 -6.00 10.17
CA ILE A 365 5.23 -5.50 9.55
C ILE A 365 4.87 -4.52 8.43
N GLN A 366 5.80 -3.65 8.02
CA GLN A 366 5.65 -2.83 6.81
C GLN A 366 6.72 -3.21 5.78
N GLU A 367 6.39 -3.16 4.51
CA GLU A 367 7.34 -3.30 3.41
C GLU A 367 8.26 -2.09 3.35
N GLU A 368 9.56 -2.30 3.11
CA GLU A 368 10.49 -1.19 2.94
C GLU A 368 10.39 -0.56 1.54
N ASN A 369 10.61 0.75 1.48
CA ASN A 369 10.90 1.47 0.26
C ASN A 369 11.97 2.53 0.51
N HIS A 370 13.08 2.41 -0.19
CA HIS A 370 14.20 3.34 -0.10
C HIS A 370 14.09 4.44 -1.15
N PHE A 371 14.23 5.66 -0.71
CA PHE A 371 14.21 6.81 -1.61
C PHE A 371 15.61 7.40 -1.79
N PRO A 372 15.99 7.78 -3.03
CA PRO A 372 17.29 8.40 -3.29
C PRO A 372 17.36 9.83 -2.69
N PRO A 373 18.58 10.38 -2.52
CA PRO A 373 18.77 11.70 -1.92
C PRO A 373 17.96 12.84 -2.58
N MET A 374 17.77 12.78 -3.89
CA MET A 374 16.97 13.76 -4.62
C MET A 374 15.50 13.76 -4.18
N VAL A 375 14.96 12.61 -3.80
CA VAL A 375 13.60 12.51 -3.26
C VAL A 375 13.51 13.13 -1.88
N HIS A 376 14.51 12.95 -1.02
CA HIS A 376 14.57 13.62 0.29
C HIS A 376 14.66 15.15 0.16
N GLU A 377 15.36 15.64 -0.88
CA GLU A 377 15.42 17.08 -1.18
C GLU A 377 14.06 17.60 -1.69
N MET A 378 13.41 16.84 -2.60
CA MET A 378 12.11 17.20 -3.16
C MET A 378 10.98 17.09 -2.13
N MET A 379 11.09 16.14 -1.20
CA MET A 379 10.06 15.81 -0.21
C MET A 379 10.64 15.88 1.22
N PRO A 380 10.87 17.08 1.76
CA PRO A 380 11.36 17.24 3.12
C PRO A 380 10.37 16.61 4.12
N GLY A 381 10.91 15.80 5.03
CA GLY A 381 10.12 14.99 5.98
C GLY A 381 9.96 13.53 5.57
N THR A 382 10.49 13.11 4.42
CA THR A 382 10.58 11.67 4.06
C THR A 382 11.20 10.88 5.22
N ALA A 383 10.57 9.76 5.57
CA ALA A 383 10.98 8.94 6.70
C ALA A 383 12.38 8.34 6.53
N GLU A 384 13.05 8.08 7.65
CA GLU A 384 14.38 7.47 7.68
C GLU A 384 14.28 5.96 7.95
N LEU A 385 15.06 5.18 7.21
CA LEU A 385 15.22 3.74 7.44
C LEU A 385 16.52 3.48 8.18
N LYS A 386 16.43 2.85 9.35
CA LYS A 386 17.62 2.56 10.16
C LYS A 386 17.45 1.27 10.95
N GLY A 387 18.41 0.34 10.81
CA GLY A 387 18.44 -0.89 11.59
C GLY A 387 17.22 -1.78 11.38
N GLY A 388 16.62 -1.76 10.18
CA GLY A 388 15.40 -2.52 9.87
C GLY A 388 14.10 -1.90 10.40
N TYR A 389 14.12 -0.60 10.73
CA TYR A 389 12.96 0.15 11.20
C TYR A 389 12.77 1.44 10.41
N LEU A 390 11.51 1.84 10.28
CA LEU A 390 11.10 3.12 9.72
C LEU A 390 10.87 4.13 10.85
N TYR A 391 11.42 5.31 10.70
CA TYR A 391 11.29 6.44 11.61
C TYR A 391 10.71 7.63 10.85
N GLY A 392 9.46 7.97 11.13
CA GLY A 392 8.87 9.25 10.76
C GLY A 392 9.30 10.34 11.74
N ASN A 393 8.75 11.52 11.55
CA ASN A 393 8.93 12.64 12.47
C ASN A 393 7.64 12.96 13.22
N ASP A 394 7.74 13.77 14.29
CA ASP A 394 6.61 14.19 15.12
C ASP A 394 6.00 15.54 14.65
N ALA A 395 6.28 15.98 13.43
CA ALA A 395 5.72 17.21 12.88
C ALA A 395 4.21 17.09 12.65
N PRO A 396 3.46 18.20 12.75
CA PRO A 396 2.02 18.21 12.53
C PRO A 396 1.62 17.70 11.14
N GLY A 397 0.49 17.00 11.07
CA GLY A 397 -0.01 16.38 9.84
C GLY A 397 0.70 15.07 9.55
N LEU A 398 0.99 14.81 8.28
CA LEU A 398 1.80 13.65 7.85
C LEU A 398 3.30 13.86 8.09
N GLY A 399 3.73 15.07 8.46
CA GLY A 399 5.12 15.37 8.70
C GLY A 399 5.99 15.50 7.45
N ILE A 400 5.39 15.66 6.28
CA ILE A 400 6.07 15.75 4.98
C ILE A 400 5.54 16.92 4.16
N ASP A 401 6.39 17.44 3.29
CA ASP A 401 6.01 18.48 2.31
C ASP A 401 6.58 18.15 0.92
N LEU A 402 6.20 18.94 -0.09
CA LEU A 402 6.61 18.78 -1.48
C LEU A 402 7.16 20.09 -2.02
N ASP A 403 8.44 20.13 -2.43
CA ASP A 403 8.98 21.21 -3.24
C ASP A 403 8.49 21.09 -4.69
N GLU A 404 7.46 21.86 -5.01
CA GLU A 404 6.85 21.87 -6.33
C GLU A 404 7.80 22.33 -7.45
N LYS A 405 8.84 23.11 -7.12
CA LYS A 405 9.83 23.57 -8.11
C LYS A 405 10.75 22.43 -8.51
N ILE A 406 11.13 21.57 -7.56
CA ILE A 406 11.90 20.36 -7.86
C ILE A 406 11.02 19.34 -8.61
N ALA A 407 9.79 19.12 -8.15
CA ALA A 407 8.83 18.23 -8.82
C ALA A 407 8.61 18.64 -10.30
N ALA A 408 8.43 19.93 -10.58
CA ALA A 408 8.21 20.44 -11.93
C ALA A 408 9.40 20.24 -12.89
N LYS A 409 10.61 20.05 -12.37
CA LYS A 409 11.81 19.73 -13.18
C LYS A 409 11.86 18.26 -13.62
N ASN A 410 11.04 17.41 -13.02
CA ASN A 410 10.99 15.98 -13.25
C ASN A 410 9.59 15.56 -13.75
N PRO A 411 9.18 15.93 -14.97
CA PRO A 411 7.85 15.60 -15.50
C PRO A 411 7.69 14.09 -15.64
N LEU A 412 6.43 13.62 -15.72
CA LEU A 412 6.14 12.20 -16.00
C LEU A 412 6.88 11.74 -17.27
N ARG A 413 7.47 10.56 -17.18
CA ARG A 413 8.09 9.92 -18.36
C ARG A 413 7.01 9.31 -19.25
N ASP A 414 7.34 9.14 -20.52
CA ASP A 414 6.55 8.37 -21.45
C ASP A 414 6.72 6.87 -21.17
N LEU A 415 5.60 6.19 -20.86
CA LEU A 415 5.55 4.76 -20.60
C LEU A 415 5.20 3.94 -21.85
N THR A 416 5.04 4.57 -23.02
CA THR A 416 4.74 3.86 -24.26
C THR A 416 5.94 3.08 -24.81
N GLN A 417 7.14 3.36 -24.28
CA GLN A 417 8.38 2.67 -24.63
C GLN A 417 9.04 2.13 -23.37
N GLY A 418 9.32 0.86 -23.34
CA GLY A 418 10.00 0.22 -22.21
C GLY A 418 9.73 -1.27 -22.14
N ASP A 419 10.48 -1.97 -21.32
CA ASP A 419 10.25 -3.37 -21.02
C ASP A 419 8.94 -3.52 -20.25
N ASP A 420 8.04 -4.27 -20.82
CA ASP A 420 6.78 -4.58 -20.18
C ASP A 420 6.92 -5.87 -19.35
N TRP A 421 7.29 -5.69 -18.09
CA TRP A 421 7.43 -6.79 -17.12
C TRP A 421 6.11 -7.55 -16.89
N THR A 422 4.98 -6.95 -17.31
CA THR A 422 3.65 -7.56 -17.19
C THR A 422 3.32 -8.53 -18.33
N THR A 423 4.23 -8.75 -19.28
CA THR A 423 3.99 -9.60 -20.46
C THR A 423 4.70 -10.94 -20.43
N GLY A 424 4.95 -11.52 -19.26
CA GLY A 424 5.49 -12.87 -19.11
C GLY A 424 4.63 -13.92 -19.84
N ARG A 425 5.27 -14.98 -20.38
CA ARG A 425 4.56 -16.02 -21.15
C ARG A 425 4.97 -17.40 -20.70
N SER A 426 4.01 -18.34 -20.78
CA SER A 426 4.26 -19.76 -20.63
C SER A 426 4.87 -20.38 -21.90
N MET A 427 5.21 -21.68 -21.84
CA MET A 427 5.87 -22.40 -22.95
C MET A 427 5.03 -22.47 -24.23
N ASP A 428 3.72 -22.45 -24.13
CA ASP A 428 2.79 -22.45 -25.27
C ASP A 428 2.55 -21.04 -25.84
N GLY A 429 3.11 -20.00 -25.22
CA GLY A 429 2.96 -18.61 -25.62
C GLY A 429 1.79 -17.87 -24.96
N SER A 430 1.00 -18.55 -24.11
CA SER A 430 -0.05 -17.87 -23.35
C SER A 430 0.54 -16.90 -22.30
N LEU A 431 -0.21 -15.83 -22.03
CA LEU A 431 0.20 -14.82 -21.04
C LEU A 431 0.09 -15.42 -19.64
N ILE A 432 1.07 -15.14 -18.81
CA ILE A 432 1.00 -15.39 -17.36
C ILE A 432 0.71 -14.08 -16.63
N LYS A 433 0.26 -14.16 -15.39
CA LYS A 433 0.13 -12.98 -14.53
C LYS A 433 1.52 -12.45 -14.16
N PRO A 434 1.67 -11.13 -14.00
CA PRO A 434 2.97 -10.50 -13.72
C PRO A 434 3.53 -10.79 -12.34
#